data_8f63652f034f290cc29bbf466b7359b3
#
_entry.id   8f63652f034f290cc29bbf466b7359b3
#
_cell.length_a   1.000
_cell.length_b   1.000
_cell.length_c   1.000
_cell.angle_alpha   90.00
_cell.angle_beta   90.00
_cell.angle_gamma   90.00
#
_symmetry.space_group_name_H-M   'P 1'
#
loop_
_entity.id
_entity.type
_entity.pdbx_description
1 polymer ?
#
loop_
_entity_poly.entity_id
_entity_poly.type
_entity_poly.pdbx_seq_one_letter_code
_entity_poly.pdbx_strand_id
1 'polypeptide(L)'
;LSDHPENRLKDSASPYLRSAAHQPIDWHEWGDAAFARAKAEDKPILLDIGAVWCHWCHVIDRESYENVEIAKIINEHFVPVKVDRDERPDVDSRYQSAISAISGQGGWPLTGFLLSDGKPFFGGTYFPPEDQMGRPGFRRILLAVADSYRNKRAELERAANSLADAVSQAEIFTGARADFDLGVVEEQISSITKLFDIKNGGFGRAPKFPHASAIDLLLERYQQTKEKHLLAMAETTLEKMARGGVYDQLAGGFHRYSVDERWLVPHFEKMSYDNSELLKNYLHAAQLSEKHDWEASFTDTAQSIVMWVISVLSDEENGGFYASQDADYSLEDDGDYFTWTLEEVRAALTPEESRVIELYYDVEAHGEMHHNPAKNVLWIARGFEEIAQILERDAWDIVTIKSNAEAKMMKARLQRPTPFVDKTMYVAWNAMF
;
A
#
# COMPACT_ATOMS: atom_id res chain seq x y z
N LEU A 1 -14.76 -25.40 -5.69
CA LEU A 1 -15.22 -25.56 -4.30
C LEU A 1 -14.33 -26.60 -3.67
N SER A 2 -13.59 -26.22 -2.61
CA SER A 2 -12.65 -27.11 -1.92
C SER A 2 -13.38 -28.28 -1.25
N ASP A 3 -12.83 -29.49 -1.36
CA ASP A 3 -13.37 -30.69 -0.69
C ASP A 3 -13.11 -30.71 0.84
N HIS A 4 -12.56 -29.65 1.40
CA HIS A 4 -12.26 -29.52 2.82
C HIS A 4 -13.33 -28.71 3.54
N PRO A 5 -13.74 -29.09 4.78
CA PRO A 5 -14.62 -28.25 5.59
C PRO A 5 -13.94 -26.91 5.89
N GLU A 6 -14.73 -25.85 5.89
CA GLU A 6 -14.25 -24.52 6.28
C GLU A 6 -13.62 -24.52 7.68
N ASN A 7 -12.51 -23.84 7.82
CA ASN A 7 -11.84 -23.68 9.10
C ASN A 7 -12.56 -22.61 9.97
N ARG A 8 -12.05 -22.39 11.17
CA ARG A 8 -12.70 -21.50 12.16
C ARG A 8 -12.70 -20.01 11.79
N LEU A 9 -11.94 -19.58 10.79
CA LEU A 9 -11.95 -18.18 10.31
C LEU A 9 -13.22 -17.79 9.55
N LYS A 10 -14.09 -18.75 9.20
CA LYS A 10 -15.36 -18.48 8.49
C LYS A 10 -16.28 -17.48 9.22
N ASP A 11 -16.21 -17.45 10.55
CA ASP A 11 -17.04 -16.60 11.40
C ASP A 11 -16.32 -15.30 11.84
N SER A 12 -15.11 -15.04 11.33
CA SER A 12 -14.35 -13.84 11.65
C SER A 12 -15.03 -12.56 11.16
N ALA A 13 -14.86 -11.46 11.89
CA ALA A 13 -15.32 -10.14 11.45
C ALA A 13 -14.50 -9.62 10.26
N SER A 14 -13.21 -9.97 10.19
CA SER A 14 -12.31 -9.54 9.13
C SER A 14 -12.60 -10.21 7.79
N PRO A 15 -12.80 -9.45 6.70
CA PRO A 15 -12.87 -10.00 5.35
C PRO A 15 -11.59 -10.75 4.95
N TYR A 16 -10.43 -10.26 5.35
CA TYR A 16 -9.14 -10.91 5.10
C TYR A 16 -9.04 -12.28 5.77
N LEU A 17 -9.45 -12.40 7.02
CA LEU A 17 -9.46 -13.69 7.71
C LEU A 17 -10.49 -14.63 7.10
N ARG A 18 -11.70 -14.15 6.79
CA ARG A 18 -12.74 -14.98 6.15
C ARG A 18 -12.33 -15.49 4.78
N SER A 19 -11.54 -14.75 4.00
CA SER A 19 -11.05 -15.21 2.70
C SER A 19 -10.21 -16.48 2.80
N ALA A 20 -9.55 -16.72 3.95
CA ALA A 20 -8.76 -17.92 4.24
C ALA A 20 -9.56 -19.09 4.84
N ALA A 21 -10.89 -18.95 5.00
CA ALA A 21 -11.73 -19.98 5.62
C ALA A 21 -11.73 -21.31 4.85
N HIS A 22 -11.55 -21.27 3.54
CA HIS A 22 -11.52 -22.46 2.66
C HIS A 22 -10.16 -23.19 2.64
N GLN A 23 -9.12 -22.58 3.19
CA GLN A 23 -7.76 -23.15 3.19
C GLN A 23 -7.69 -24.39 4.10
N PRO A 24 -6.91 -25.43 3.72
CA PRO A 24 -6.80 -26.67 4.49
C PRO A 24 -5.91 -26.55 5.75
N ILE A 25 -5.76 -25.34 6.29
CA ILE A 25 -4.99 -24.99 7.47
C ILE A 25 -5.94 -24.76 8.64
N ASP A 26 -5.58 -25.27 9.82
CA ASP A 26 -6.33 -25.06 11.07
C ASP A 26 -6.01 -23.70 11.71
N TRP A 27 -6.28 -22.63 10.95
CA TRP A 27 -6.02 -21.26 11.33
C TRP A 27 -6.70 -20.85 12.64
N HIS A 28 -6.00 -20.09 13.45
CA HIS A 28 -6.52 -19.34 14.58
C HIS A 28 -6.47 -17.83 14.30
N GLU A 29 -7.41 -17.11 14.86
CA GLU A 29 -7.24 -15.68 15.08
C GLU A 29 -6.21 -15.42 16.19
N TRP A 30 -5.64 -14.23 16.21
CA TRP A 30 -4.75 -13.79 17.28
C TRP A 30 -5.51 -13.70 18.62
N GLY A 31 -5.06 -14.45 19.61
CA GLY A 31 -5.68 -14.44 20.93
C GLY A 31 -5.22 -15.59 21.82
N ASP A 32 -5.68 -15.56 23.07
CA ASP A 32 -5.27 -16.49 24.14
C ASP A 32 -5.46 -17.97 23.76
N ALA A 33 -6.49 -18.27 22.98
CA ALA A 33 -6.78 -19.65 22.56
C ALA A 33 -5.64 -20.25 21.73
N ALA A 34 -5.05 -19.49 20.80
CA ALA A 34 -3.94 -19.92 19.99
C ALA A 34 -2.67 -20.15 20.84
N PHE A 35 -2.36 -19.24 21.74
CA PHE A 35 -1.21 -19.35 22.64
C PHE A 35 -1.35 -20.51 23.65
N ALA A 36 -2.55 -20.69 24.20
CA ALA A 36 -2.84 -21.83 25.09
C ALA A 36 -2.65 -23.17 24.37
N ARG A 37 -3.12 -23.25 23.12
CA ARG A 37 -2.91 -24.43 22.28
C ARG A 37 -1.43 -24.68 21.97
N ALA A 38 -0.70 -23.65 21.57
CA ALA A 38 0.73 -23.75 21.29
C ALA A 38 1.52 -24.27 22.49
N LYS A 39 1.17 -23.79 23.69
CA LYS A 39 1.76 -24.25 24.95
C LYS A 39 1.38 -25.69 25.29
N ALA A 40 0.10 -26.06 25.10
CA ALA A 40 -0.40 -27.40 25.42
C ALA A 40 0.17 -28.48 24.48
N GLU A 41 0.31 -28.16 23.18
CA GLU A 41 0.85 -29.08 22.18
C GLU A 41 2.38 -29.02 22.04
N ASP A 42 3.04 -28.13 22.78
CA ASP A 42 4.48 -27.80 22.65
C ASP A 42 4.91 -27.55 21.20
N LYS A 43 4.14 -26.71 20.51
CA LYS A 43 4.39 -26.31 19.12
C LYS A 43 4.74 -24.83 19.01
N PRO A 44 5.60 -24.43 18.05
CA PRO A 44 5.79 -23.04 17.71
C PRO A 44 4.54 -22.47 17.01
N ILE A 45 4.35 -21.16 17.10
CA ILE A 45 3.33 -20.46 16.34
C ILE A 45 3.89 -20.10 14.96
N LEU A 46 3.14 -20.40 13.91
CA LEU A 46 3.31 -19.78 12.60
C LEU A 46 2.38 -18.58 12.52
N LEU A 47 2.93 -17.39 12.51
CA LEU A 47 2.21 -16.13 12.39
C LEU A 47 2.22 -15.66 10.94
N ASP A 48 1.04 -15.40 10.39
CA ASP A 48 0.84 -14.72 9.11
C ASP A 48 0.09 -13.41 9.34
N ILE A 49 0.68 -12.29 8.93
CA ILE A 49 0.04 -10.97 9.01
C ILE A 49 -0.08 -10.40 7.60
N GLY A 50 -1.29 -9.99 7.24
CA GLY A 50 -1.58 -9.41 5.94
C GLY A 50 -2.84 -8.55 5.95
N ALA A 51 -3.38 -8.27 4.79
CA ALA A 51 -4.59 -7.47 4.60
C ALA A 51 -5.31 -7.83 3.30
N VAL A 52 -6.58 -7.42 3.17
CA VAL A 52 -7.41 -7.64 1.98
C VAL A 52 -6.76 -7.06 0.72
N TRP A 53 -6.21 -5.85 0.78
CA TRP A 53 -5.60 -5.11 -0.32
C TRP A 53 -4.19 -5.61 -0.71
N CYS A 54 -3.64 -6.56 0.03
CA CYS A 54 -2.24 -6.99 -0.13
C CYS A 54 -2.11 -8.06 -1.23
N HIS A 55 -1.70 -7.68 -2.44
CA HIS A 55 -1.47 -8.60 -3.56
C HIS A 55 -0.59 -9.81 -3.19
N TRP A 56 0.59 -9.59 -2.60
CA TRP A 56 1.49 -10.67 -2.22
C TRP A 56 0.96 -11.57 -1.09
N CYS A 57 -0.01 -11.07 -0.29
CA CYS A 57 -0.71 -11.91 0.67
C CYS A 57 -1.64 -12.90 -0.05
N HIS A 58 -2.33 -12.46 -1.10
CA HIS A 58 -3.14 -13.35 -1.94
C HIS A 58 -2.29 -14.34 -2.72
N VAL A 59 -1.09 -13.94 -3.16
CA VAL A 59 -0.12 -14.84 -3.83
C VAL A 59 0.32 -15.96 -2.89
N ILE A 60 0.76 -15.66 -1.67
CA ILE A 60 1.17 -16.70 -0.71
C ILE A 60 0.00 -17.58 -0.29
N ASP A 61 -1.22 -17.02 -0.15
CA ASP A 61 -2.43 -17.77 0.13
C ASP A 61 -2.64 -18.86 -0.93
N ARG A 62 -2.64 -18.49 -2.21
CA ARG A 62 -2.86 -19.39 -3.34
C ARG A 62 -1.73 -20.41 -3.54
N GLU A 63 -0.47 -19.96 -3.49
CA GLU A 63 0.67 -20.81 -3.82
C GLU A 63 1.06 -21.76 -2.68
N SER A 64 0.89 -21.32 -1.43
CA SER A 64 1.38 -22.04 -0.24
C SER A 64 0.27 -22.49 0.69
N TYR A 65 -0.65 -21.63 1.10
CA TYR A 65 -1.64 -21.96 2.12
C TYR A 65 -2.82 -22.81 1.60
N GLU A 66 -3.14 -22.73 0.32
CA GLU A 66 -4.09 -23.62 -0.36
C GLU A 66 -3.46 -24.98 -0.72
N ASN A 67 -2.13 -25.11 -0.66
CA ASN A 67 -1.43 -26.35 -0.98
C ASN A 67 -1.57 -27.36 0.15
N VAL A 68 -2.22 -28.50 -0.12
CA VAL A 68 -2.54 -29.54 0.86
C VAL A 68 -1.29 -30.11 1.54
N GLU A 69 -0.17 -30.26 0.82
CA GLU A 69 1.07 -30.81 1.38
C GLU A 69 1.75 -29.82 2.33
N ILE A 70 1.74 -28.51 1.97
CA ILE A 70 2.26 -27.45 2.84
C ILE A 70 1.34 -27.33 4.07
N ALA A 71 0.02 -27.31 3.88
CA ALA A 71 -0.96 -27.23 4.95
C ALA A 71 -0.80 -28.39 5.96
N LYS A 72 -0.52 -29.61 5.47
CA LYS A 72 -0.25 -30.77 6.33
C LYS A 72 0.98 -30.55 7.22
N ILE A 73 2.07 -30.03 6.68
CA ILE A 73 3.28 -29.71 7.44
C ILE A 73 2.96 -28.65 8.51
N ILE A 74 2.20 -27.60 8.13
CA ILE A 74 1.80 -26.52 9.04
C ILE A 74 0.98 -27.10 10.21
N ASN A 75 -0.09 -27.83 9.92
CA ASN A 75 -0.98 -28.40 10.94
C ASN A 75 -0.27 -29.41 11.87
N GLU A 76 0.69 -30.18 11.34
CA GLU A 76 1.43 -31.14 12.11
C GLU A 76 2.41 -30.49 13.10
N HIS A 77 3.10 -29.41 12.66
CA HIS A 77 4.26 -28.91 13.40
C HIS A 77 4.05 -27.53 14.03
N PHE A 78 3.00 -26.82 13.69
CA PHE A 78 2.77 -25.46 14.16
C PHE A 78 1.34 -25.27 14.69
N VAL A 79 1.14 -24.19 15.44
CA VAL A 79 -0.18 -23.57 15.63
C VAL A 79 -0.25 -22.37 14.70
N PRO A 80 -1.01 -22.44 13.60
CA PRO A 80 -1.07 -21.35 12.65
C PRO A 80 -2.01 -20.24 13.15
N VAL A 81 -1.54 -19.00 13.08
CA VAL A 81 -2.27 -17.78 13.47
C VAL A 81 -2.25 -16.82 12.31
N LYS A 82 -3.43 -16.39 11.86
CA LYS A 82 -3.59 -15.39 10.82
C LYS A 82 -4.10 -14.09 11.42
N VAL A 83 -3.54 -12.95 10.99
CA VAL A 83 -3.83 -11.62 11.54
C VAL A 83 -4.14 -10.65 10.41
N ASP A 84 -5.24 -9.94 10.54
CA ASP A 84 -5.52 -8.76 9.74
C ASP A 84 -4.81 -7.56 10.37
N ARG A 85 -3.86 -6.99 9.62
CA ARG A 85 -3.07 -5.85 10.11
C ARG A 85 -3.91 -4.59 10.37
N ASP A 86 -5.01 -4.43 9.62
CA ASP A 86 -5.86 -3.24 9.73
C ASP A 86 -6.77 -3.32 10.98
N GLU A 87 -7.18 -4.53 11.37
CA GLU A 87 -7.88 -4.75 12.64
C GLU A 87 -6.92 -4.78 13.84
N ARG A 88 -5.68 -5.26 13.65
CA ARG A 88 -4.69 -5.43 14.72
C ARG A 88 -3.37 -4.72 14.40
N PRO A 89 -3.39 -3.38 14.22
CA PRO A 89 -2.18 -2.59 13.98
C PRO A 89 -1.17 -2.67 15.12
N ASP A 90 -1.62 -2.95 16.34
CA ASP A 90 -0.79 -3.19 17.52
C ASP A 90 0.08 -4.45 17.37
N VAL A 91 -0.50 -5.54 16.85
CA VAL A 91 0.21 -6.79 16.57
C VAL A 91 1.13 -6.60 15.38
N ASP A 92 0.62 -6.02 14.28
CA ASP A 92 1.38 -5.77 13.07
C ASP A 92 2.65 -4.95 13.37
N SER A 93 2.52 -3.77 13.96
CA SER A 93 3.65 -2.88 14.26
C SER A 93 4.74 -3.58 15.08
N ARG A 94 4.34 -4.33 16.11
CA ARG A 94 5.27 -5.07 16.97
C ARG A 94 6.07 -6.12 16.20
N TYR A 95 5.39 -6.93 15.38
CA TYR A 95 6.07 -8.00 14.66
C TYR A 95 6.78 -7.52 13.41
N GLN A 96 6.33 -6.42 12.77
CA GLN A 96 7.09 -5.74 11.73
C GLN A 96 8.46 -5.30 12.25
N SER A 97 8.50 -4.64 13.42
CA SER A 97 9.76 -4.21 14.05
C SER A 97 10.68 -5.40 14.35
N ALA A 98 10.13 -6.44 14.96
CA ALA A 98 10.91 -7.61 15.36
C ALA A 98 11.45 -8.41 14.16
N ILE A 99 10.61 -8.67 13.17
CA ILE A 99 10.98 -9.48 12.00
C ILE A 99 11.89 -8.69 11.05
N SER A 100 11.67 -7.38 10.90
CA SER A 100 12.60 -6.53 10.14
C SER A 100 14.00 -6.51 10.75
N ALA A 101 14.11 -6.57 12.08
CA ALA A 101 15.41 -6.68 12.76
C ALA A 101 16.11 -8.02 12.48
N ILE A 102 15.36 -9.11 12.22
CA ILE A 102 15.92 -10.44 11.88
C ILE A 102 16.28 -10.51 10.39
N SER A 103 15.34 -10.11 9.51
CA SER A 103 15.41 -10.34 8.06
C SER A 103 16.06 -9.20 7.28
N GLY A 104 16.15 -8.01 7.89
CA GLY A 104 16.56 -6.78 7.21
C GLY A 104 15.47 -6.17 6.33
N GLN A 105 14.27 -6.75 6.29
CA GLN A 105 13.14 -6.33 5.44
C GLN A 105 11.83 -6.36 6.21
N GLY A 106 10.99 -5.35 6.00
CA GLY A 106 9.59 -5.32 6.44
C GLY A 106 8.66 -5.33 5.24
N GLY A 107 7.37 -5.55 5.47
CA GLY A 107 6.32 -5.57 4.45
C GLY A 107 5.32 -6.69 4.68
N TRP A 108 4.36 -6.80 3.77
CA TRP A 108 3.33 -7.84 3.81
C TRP A 108 3.38 -8.71 2.54
N PRO A 109 3.07 -10.03 2.68
CA PRO A 109 2.76 -10.73 3.93
C PRO A 109 3.94 -10.70 4.90
N LEU A 110 3.66 -10.64 6.21
CA LEU A 110 4.67 -10.85 7.23
C LEU A 110 4.53 -12.25 7.80
N THR A 111 5.53 -13.08 7.58
CA THR A 111 5.57 -14.45 8.10
C THR A 111 6.51 -14.53 9.29
N GLY A 112 5.99 -14.92 10.44
CA GLY A 112 6.75 -15.03 11.67
C GLY A 112 6.70 -16.43 12.30
N PHE A 113 7.77 -16.84 12.97
CA PHE A 113 7.81 -18.04 13.78
C PHE A 113 8.09 -17.66 15.23
N LEU A 114 7.12 -17.99 16.10
CA LEU A 114 7.13 -17.53 17.49
C LEU A 114 7.23 -18.72 18.44
N LEU A 115 7.83 -18.49 19.60
CA LEU A 115 7.67 -19.37 20.74
C LEU A 115 6.21 -19.32 21.25
N SER A 116 5.81 -20.28 22.08
CA SER A 116 4.46 -20.34 22.67
C SER A 116 4.12 -19.16 23.61
N ASP A 117 5.09 -18.31 23.94
CA ASP A 117 4.92 -17.07 24.70
C ASP A 117 4.86 -15.82 23.77
N GLY A 118 4.87 -16.00 22.44
CA GLY A 118 4.76 -14.94 21.46
C GLY A 118 6.08 -14.27 21.06
N LYS A 119 7.22 -14.70 21.58
CA LYS A 119 8.51 -14.14 21.19
C LYS A 119 8.97 -14.67 19.83
N PRO A 120 9.23 -13.80 18.85
CA PRO A 120 9.69 -14.24 17.53
C PRO A 120 11.15 -14.68 17.58
N PHE A 121 11.46 -15.74 16.81
CA PHE A 121 12.83 -16.25 16.68
C PHE A 121 13.27 -16.37 15.22
N PHE A 122 12.35 -16.35 14.28
CA PHE A 122 12.63 -16.35 12.83
C PHE A 122 11.45 -15.71 12.08
N GLY A 123 11.70 -15.21 10.86
CA GLY A 123 10.64 -14.69 9.99
C GLY A 123 11.19 -13.97 8.77
N GLY A 124 10.28 -13.46 7.99
CA GLY A 124 10.51 -12.71 6.78
C GLY A 124 9.18 -12.22 6.19
N THR A 125 9.23 -11.78 4.96
CA THR A 125 8.04 -11.39 4.21
C THR A 125 7.51 -12.58 3.39
N TYR A 126 7.44 -12.47 2.09
CA TYR A 126 7.01 -13.54 1.21
C TYR A 126 8.09 -14.63 1.04
N PHE A 127 7.67 -15.90 1.14
CA PHE A 127 8.48 -17.08 0.82
C PHE A 127 7.83 -17.84 -0.35
N PRO A 128 8.55 -18.13 -1.45
CA PRO A 128 8.03 -18.95 -2.54
C PRO A 128 7.75 -20.38 -2.05
N PRO A 129 6.80 -21.12 -2.64
CA PRO A 129 6.47 -22.47 -2.18
C PRO A 129 7.65 -23.45 -2.22
N GLU A 130 8.48 -23.37 -3.26
CA GLU A 130 9.68 -24.16 -3.48
C GLU A 130 10.93 -23.29 -3.64
N ASP A 131 12.13 -23.89 -3.56
CA ASP A 131 13.40 -23.16 -3.70
C ASP A 131 13.50 -22.46 -5.06
N GLN A 132 13.70 -21.13 -5.08
CA GLN A 132 13.83 -20.34 -6.30
C GLN A 132 15.00 -19.35 -6.22
N MET A 133 15.83 -19.29 -7.28
CA MET A 133 16.90 -18.30 -7.47
C MET A 133 17.73 -18.00 -6.20
N GLY A 134 18.08 -19.05 -5.43
CA GLY A 134 18.88 -18.93 -4.20
C GLY A 134 18.07 -18.51 -2.96
N ARG A 135 16.74 -18.34 -3.06
CA ARG A 135 15.84 -18.16 -1.93
C ARG A 135 15.27 -19.51 -1.49
N PRO A 136 15.31 -19.85 -0.18
CA PRO A 136 14.73 -21.09 0.32
C PRO A 136 13.21 -21.07 0.17
N GLY A 137 12.63 -22.18 -0.28
CA GLY A 137 11.19 -22.36 -0.37
C GLY A 137 10.53 -22.49 1.00
N PHE A 138 9.27 -22.12 1.07
CA PHE A 138 8.48 -22.14 2.31
C PHE A 138 8.40 -23.53 2.93
N ARG A 139 8.19 -24.56 2.11
CA ARG A 139 8.23 -25.96 2.56
C ARG A 139 9.53 -26.31 3.30
N ARG A 140 10.67 -25.91 2.76
CA ARG A 140 11.99 -26.18 3.38
C ARG A 140 12.15 -25.38 4.68
N ILE A 141 11.68 -24.14 4.73
CA ILE A 141 11.71 -23.29 5.92
C ILE A 141 10.88 -23.92 7.03
N LEU A 142 9.63 -24.33 6.75
CA LEU A 142 8.75 -24.98 7.72
C LEU A 142 9.41 -26.20 8.38
N LEU A 143 9.98 -27.09 7.58
CA LEU A 143 10.66 -28.28 8.09
C LEU A 143 11.91 -27.94 8.91
N ALA A 144 12.72 -26.98 8.46
CA ALA A 144 13.93 -26.55 9.16
C ALA A 144 13.59 -25.87 10.50
N VAL A 145 12.54 -25.05 10.55
CA VAL A 145 12.05 -24.40 11.77
C VAL A 145 11.50 -25.45 12.75
N ALA A 146 10.70 -26.41 12.27
CA ALA A 146 10.17 -27.49 13.10
C ALA A 146 11.28 -28.36 13.71
N ASP A 147 12.30 -28.70 12.92
CA ASP A 147 13.47 -29.43 13.41
C ASP A 147 14.25 -28.63 14.46
N SER A 148 14.52 -27.35 14.18
CA SER A 148 15.23 -26.47 15.11
C SER A 148 14.47 -26.28 16.43
N TYR A 149 13.15 -26.15 16.38
CA TYR A 149 12.30 -26.02 17.57
C TYR A 149 12.37 -27.27 18.46
N ARG A 150 12.48 -28.47 17.89
CA ARG A 150 12.63 -29.72 18.64
C ARG A 150 14.04 -29.91 19.17
N ASN A 151 15.07 -29.66 18.36
CA ASN A 151 16.43 -30.09 18.63
C ASN A 151 17.35 -28.98 19.15
N LYS A 152 16.96 -27.67 18.98
CA LYS A 152 17.78 -26.53 19.36
C LYS A 152 17.00 -25.49 20.22
N ARG A 153 16.05 -25.99 21.03
CA ARG A 153 15.13 -25.16 21.82
C ARG A 153 15.86 -24.07 22.62
N ALA A 154 16.89 -24.42 23.38
CA ALA A 154 17.61 -23.47 24.22
C ALA A 154 18.34 -22.37 23.43
N GLU A 155 18.73 -22.63 22.19
CA GLU A 155 19.30 -21.60 21.29
C GLU A 155 18.21 -20.65 20.80
N LEU A 156 17.05 -21.18 20.38
CA LEU A 156 15.91 -20.40 19.92
C LEU A 156 15.36 -19.50 21.04
N GLU A 157 15.22 -20.03 22.24
CA GLU A 157 14.76 -19.24 23.40
C GLU A 157 15.71 -18.08 23.73
N ARG A 158 17.01 -18.30 23.68
CA ARG A 158 17.99 -17.23 23.86
C ARG A 158 17.90 -16.17 22.78
N ALA A 159 17.84 -16.58 21.52
CA ALA A 159 17.70 -15.66 20.40
C ALA A 159 16.40 -14.84 20.49
N ALA A 160 15.26 -15.50 20.76
CA ALA A 160 13.96 -14.86 20.93
C ALA A 160 13.94 -13.87 22.10
N ASN A 161 14.53 -14.22 23.24
CA ASN A 161 14.63 -13.32 24.40
C ASN A 161 15.50 -12.09 24.07
N SER A 162 16.67 -12.29 23.48
CA SER A 162 17.55 -11.16 23.09
C SER A 162 16.85 -10.22 22.09
N LEU A 163 16.09 -10.75 21.15
CA LEU A 163 15.34 -9.93 20.19
C LEU A 163 14.20 -9.19 20.88
N ALA A 164 13.41 -9.87 21.71
CA ALA A 164 12.31 -9.24 22.46
C ALA A 164 12.83 -8.12 23.37
N ASP A 165 13.97 -8.31 24.03
CA ASP A 165 14.62 -7.28 24.84
C ASP A 165 15.07 -6.09 23.98
N ALA A 166 15.67 -6.34 22.80
CA ALA A 166 16.10 -5.29 21.89
C ALA A 166 14.92 -4.46 21.34
N VAL A 167 13.84 -5.13 20.92
CA VAL A 167 12.60 -4.45 20.46
C VAL A 167 11.97 -3.66 21.61
N SER A 168 11.85 -4.27 22.79
CA SER A 168 11.30 -3.59 23.97
C SER A 168 12.13 -2.37 24.38
N GLN A 169 13.45 -2.43 24.29
CA GLN A 169 14.31 -1.28 24.57
C GLN A 169 14.16 -0.18 23.53
N ALA A 170 13.93 -0.53 22.25
CA ALA A 170 13.66 0.45 21.22
C ALA A 170 12.29 1.13 21.37
N GLU A 171 11.31 0.41 21.92
CA GLU A 171 9.95 0.92 22.19
C GLU A 171 9.86 1.70 23.52
N ILE A 172 10.74 1.40 24.48
CA ILE A 172 10.78 2.13 25.76
C ILE A 172 11.42 3.50 25.51
N PHE A 173 10.61 4.53 25.55
CA PHE A 173 11.10 5.90 25.61
C PHE A 173 11.78 6.14 26.97
N THR A 174 13.05 5.80 27.06
CA THR A 174 13.91 6.06 28.25
C THR A 174 14.39 7.51 28.28
N GLY A 175 13.55 8.44 27.84
CA GLY A 175 13.83 9.87 28.02
C GLY A 175 13.87 10.20 29.50
N ALA A 176 15.01 10.71 30.01
CA ALA A 176 14.97 11.50 31.23
C ALA A 176 13.84 12.53 31.09
N ARG A 177 13.12 12.86 32.18
CA ARG A 177 12.16 13.98 32.18
C ARG A 177 12.93 15.23 31.74
N ALA A 178 12.91 15.50 30.46
CA ALA A 178 13.36 16.76 29.89
C ALA A 178 12.12 17.63 29.69
N ASP A 179 12.25 18.90 29.93
CA ASP A 179 11.24 19.86 29.51
C ASP A 179 11.05 19.72 27.99
N PHE A 180 9.82 19.83 27.53
CA PHE A 180 9.53 19.78 26.09
C PHE A 180 10.26 20.92 25.40
N ASP A 181 11.19 20.58 24.51
CA ASP A 181 11.95 21.54 23.71
C ASP A 181 11.49 21.48 22.25
N LEU A 182 11.16 22.64 21.69
CA LEU A 182 10.86 22.79 20.27
C LEU A 182 12.00 22.34 19.33
N GLY A 183 13.22 22.18 19.85
CA GLY A 183 14.35 21.61 19.13
C GLY A 183 14.05 20.25 18.49
N VAL A 184 13.16 19.46 19.07
CA VAL A 184 12.70 18.18 18.48
C VAL A 184 12.02 18.40 17.12
N VAL A 185 11.23 19.47 16.97
CA VAL A 185 10.56 19.81 15.70
C VAL A 185 11.60 20.20 14.65
N GLU A 186 12.59 21.01 15.02
CA GLU A 186 13.67 21.43 14.12
C GLU A 186 14.53 20.25 13.67
N GLU A 187 14.77 19.31 14.57
CA GLU A 187 15.52 18.08 14.26
C GLU A 187 14.76 17.19 13.27
N GLN A 188 13.43 17.05 13.41
CA GLN A 188 12.57 16.35 12.47
C GLN A 188 12.57 17.05 11.09
N ILE A 189 12.40 18.37 11.04
CA ILE A 189 12.45 19.13 9.78
C ILE A 189 13.81 18.98 9.10
N SER A 190 14.91 19.04 9.87
CA SER A 190 16.26 18.81 9.33
C SER A 190 16.40 17.40 8.73
N SER A 191 15.83 16.40 9.38
CA SER A 191 15.84 15.01 8.92
C SER A 191 15.04 14.83 7.64
N ILE A 192 13.84 15.39 7.57
CA ILE A 192 12.97 15.39 6.38
C ILE A 192 13.67 16.09 5.21
N THR A 193 14.27 17.26 5.47
CA THR A 193 15.00 18.04 4.45
C THR A 193 16.15 17.26 3.83
N LYS A 194 16.89 16.47 4.63
CA LYS A 194 17.99 15.61 4.14
C LYS A 194 17.52 14.47 3.24
N LEU A 195 16.29 14.01 3.40
CA LEU A 195 15.69 12.94 2.62
C LEU A 195 14.96 13.45 1.37
N PHE A 196 14.79 14.76 1.22
CA PHE A 196 14.02 15.35 0.13
C PHE A 196 14.66 15.09 -1.25
N ASP A 197 13.88 14.57 -2.17
CA ASP A 197 14.26 14.40 -3.58
C ASP A 197 13.99 15.68 -4.37
N ILE A 198 15.04 16.44 -4.61
CA ILE A 198 14.96 17.74 -5.32
C ILE A 198 14.44 17.58 -6.75
N LYS A 199 14.70 16.45 -7.40
CA LYS A 199 14.32 16.21 -8.79
C LYS A 199 12.86 15.79 -8.94
N ASN A 200 12.43 14.84 -8.12
CA ASN A 200 11.14 14.18 -8.27
C ASN A 200 10.14 14.55 -7.16
N GLY A 201 10.54 15.34 -6.18
CA GLY A 201 9.73 15.56 -4.98
C GLY A 201 9.64 14.33 -4.09
N GLY A 202 9.03 14.48 -2.90
CA GLY A 202 8.92 13.42 -1.91
C GLY A 202 10.21 13.15 -1.16
N PHE A 203 10.23 12.08 -0.37
CA PHE A 203 11.28 11.79 0.59
C PHE A 203 11.82 10.37 0.39
N GLY A 204 13.15 10.22 0.37
CA GLY A 204 13.82 8.95 0.17
C GLY A 204 13.89 8.51 -1.30
N ARG A 205 14.02 7.20 -1.50
CA ARG A 205 14.13 6.54 -2.81
C ARG A 205 12.98 5.55 -3.02
N ALA A 206 12.97 4.88 -4.17
CA ALA A 206 12.00 3.83 -4.48
C ALA A 206 12.11 2.61 -3.52
N PRO A 207 10.98 1.99 -3.11
CA PRO A 207 9.61 2.44 -3.36
C PRO A 207 9.31 3.74 -2.61
N LYS A 208 8.51 4.63 -3.21
CA LYS A 208 8.30 5.99 -2.70
C LYS A 208 6.87 6.16 -2.18
N PHE A 209 6.76 6.43 -0.89
CA PHE A 209 5.49 6.70 -0.21
C PHE A 209 5.21 8.21 -0.14
N PRO A 210 3.93 8.63 -0.13
CA PRO A 210 3.55 10.04 -0.04
C PRO A 210 4.06 10.76 1.21
N HIS A 211 4.12 10.08 2.36
CA HIS A 211 4.51 10.68 3.65
C HIS A 211 3.72 11.95 3.99
N ALA A 212 2.38 11.86 3.95
CA ALA A 212 1.48 12.98 4.14
C ALA A 212 1.75 13.78 5.44
N SER A 213 2.10 13.10 6.54
CA SER A 213 2.46 13.76 7.80
C SER A 213 3.72 14.61 7.71
N ALA A 214 4.69 14.23 6.87
CA ALA A 214 5.88 15.05 6.64
C ALA A 214 5.54 16.30 5.82
N ILE A 215 4.67 16.16 4.81
CA ILE A 215 4.17 17.30 4.02
C ILE A 215 3.42 18.28 4.93
N ASP A 216 2.52 17.78 5.79
CA ASP A 216 1.76 18.59 6.73
C ASP A 216 2.67 19.37 7.67
N LEU A 217 3.68 18.72 8.24
CA LEU A 217 4.68 19.37 9.11
C LEU A 217 5.41 20.50 8.39
N LEU A 218 5.78 20.33 7.11
CA LEU A 218 6.44 21.38 6.32
C LEU A 218 5.50 22.56 6.07
N LEU A 219 4.25 22.34 5.73
CA LEU A 219 3.23 23.38 5.51
C LEU A 219 2.94 24.16 6.79
N GLU A 220 2.72 23.46 7.91
CA GLU A 220 2.51 24.07 9.23
C GLU A 220 3.72 24.93 9.66
N ARG A 221 4.93 24.39 9.49
CA ARG A 221 6.13 25.12 9.84
C ARG A 221 6.34 26.34 8.95
N TYR A 222 6.07 26.23 7.65
CA TYR A 222 6.07 27.39 6.74
C TYR A 222 5.06 28.46 7.19
N GLN A 223 3.87 28.06 7.61
CA GLN A 223 2.87 29.02 8.08
C GLN A 223 3.37 29.84 9.29
N GLN A 224 4.13 29.20 10.18
CA GLN A 224 4.71 29.83 11.37
C GLN A 224 5.94 30.69 11.08
N THR A 225 6.85 30.20 10.25
CA THR A 225 8.19 30.83 10.06
C THR A 225 8.32 31.62 8.77
N LYS A 226 7.49 31.34 7.76
CA LYS A 226 7.58 31.87 6.40
C LYS A 226 8.88 31.49 5.65
N GLU A 227 9.50 30.38 6.05
CA GLU A 227 10.69 29.85 5.38
C GLU A 227 10.32 29.20 4.05
N LYS A 228 10.53 29.91 2.95
CA LYS A 228 10.06 29.56 1.59
C LYS A 228 10.49 28.17 1.11
N HIS A 229 11.65 27.66 1.57
CA HIS A 229 12.12 26.35 1.14
C HIS A 229 11.20 25.22 1.64
N LEU A 230 10.55 25.37 2.80
CA LEU A 230 9.61 24.38 3.34
C LEU A 230 8.35 24.28 2.47
N LEU A 231 7.79 25.43 2.07
CA LEU A 231 6.67 25.47 1.13
C LEU A 231 7.07 24.86 -0.22
N ALA A 232 8.24 25.24 -0.76
CA ALA A 232 8.70 24.74 -2.04
C ALA A 232 8.88 23.21 -2.07
N MET A 233 9.33 22.61 -0.96
CA MET A 233 9.43 21.14 -0.83
C MET A 233 8.05 20.48 -0.84
N ALA A 234 7.08 21.03 -0.11
CA ALA A 234 5.71 20.52 -0.07
C ALA A 234 5.02 20.66 -1.44
N GLU A 235 5.08 21.86 -2.05
CA GLU A 235 4.53 22.13 -3.38
C GLU A 235 5.11 21.20 -4.45
N THR A 236 6.44 21.05 -4.50
CA THR A 236 7.10 20.18 -5.47
C THR A 236 6.65 18.73 -5.30
N THR A 237 6.52 18.25 -4.06
CA THR A 237 6.06 16.89 -3.79
C THR A 237 4.62 16.69 -4.28
N LEU A 238 3.71 17.57 -3.88
CA LEU A 238 2.29 17.48 -4.24
C LEU A 238 2.07 17.63 -5.74
N GLU A 239 2.76 18.56 -6.41
CA GLU A 239 2.72 18.76 -7.86
C GLU A 239 3.18 17.47 -8.60
N LYS A 240 4.35 16.91 -8.21
CA LYS A 240 4.88 15.70 -8.83
C LYS A 240 3.99 14.48 -8.64
N MET A 241 3.37 14.36 -7.46
CA MET A 241 2.39 13.29 -7.20
C MET A 241 1.12 13.46 -8.03
N ALA A 242 0.56 14.66 -8.12
CA ALA A 242 -0.66 14.94 -8.91
C ALA A 242 -0.44 14.74 -10.41
N ARG A 243 0.76 15.00 -10.92
CA ARG A 243 1.13 14.77 -12.32
C ARG A 243 1.52 13.31 -12.60
N GLY A 244 1.90 12.55 -11.57
CA GLY A 244 2.35 11.16 -11.68
C GLY A 244 1.21 10.16 -11.85
N GLY A 245 1.57 8.90 -12.17
CA GLY A 245 0.61 7.80 -12.23
C GLY A 245 0.20 7.30 -10.85
N VAL A 246 0.85 7.77 -9.75
CA VAL A 246 0.39 7.51 -8.39
C VAL A 246 -0.98 8.17 -8.12
N TYR A 247 -1.34 9.19 -8.89
CA TYR A 247 -2.67 9.78 -8.92
C TYR A 247 -3.49 9.17 -10.06
N ASP A 248 -4.71 8.71 -9.78
CA ASP A 248 -5.61 8.20 -10.81
C ASP A 248 -6.14 9.36 -11.65
N GLN A 249 -5.57 9.55 -12.82
CA GLN A 249 -5.84 10.68 -13.71
C GLN A 249 -7.28 10.73 -14.25
N LEU A 250 -8.04 9.63 -14.16
CA LEU A 250 -9.43 9.58 -14.66
C LEU A 250 -10.48 9.68 -13.57
N ALA A 251 -10.26 8.99 -12.43
CA ALA A 251 -11.27 8.93 -11.37
C ALA A 251 -10.91 9.78 -10.15
N GLY A 252 -9.68 10.29 -10.07
CA GLY A 252 -9.17 10.93 -8.86
C GLY A 252 -8.78 9.95 -7.76
N GLY A 253 -8.28 10.49 -6.66
CA GLY A 253 -7.73 9.72 -5.56
C GLY A 253 -6.33 9.17 -5.86
N PHE A 254 -5.59 8.86 -4.80
CA PHE A 254 -4.21 8.42 -4.87
C PHE A 254 -4.09 6.94 -4.59
N HIS A 255 -3.28 6.28 -5.40
CA HIS A 255 -2.74 4.96 -5.14
C HIS A 255 -1.76 5.04 -3.95
N ARG A 256 -1.51 3.92 -3.31
CA ARG A 256 -0.84 3.87 -2.02
C ARG A 256 0.60 4.36 -2.04
N TYR A 257 1.39 3.91 -3.03
CA TYR A 257 2.79 4.30 -3.20
C TYR A 257 3.26 4.06 -4.64
N SER A 258 4.40 4.64 -4.99
CA SER A 258 5.06 4.39 -6.27
C SER A 258 6.18 3.38 -6.13
N VAL A 259 6.30 2.44 -7.08
CA VAL A 259 7.41 1.48 -7.13
C VAL A 259 8.70 2.11 -7.66
N ASP A 260 8.61 3.29 -8.25
CA ASP A 260 9.74 4.08 -8.78
C ASP A 260 9.91 5.43 -8.07
N GLU A 261 11.03 6.12 -8.36
CA GLU A 261 11.33 7.43 -7.76
C GLU A 261 10.54 8.60 -8.35
N ARG A 262 9.88 8.40 -9.51
CA ARG A 262 9.27 9.45 -10.34
C ARG A 262 7.78 9.61 -10.12
N TRP A 263 7.18 8.82 -9.25
CA TRP A 263 5.74 8.72 -9.02
C TRP A 263 4.94 8.16 -10.21
N LEU A 264 5.60 7.36 -11.07
CA LEU A 264 5.05 6.94 -12.35
C LEU A 264 4.23 5.65 -12.24
N VAL A 265 4.85 4.56 -11.80
CA VAL A 265 4.18 3.26 -11.67
C VAL A 265 3.75 3.06 -10.22
N PRO A 266 2.44 3.06 -9.93
CA PRO A 266 1.98 2.84 -8.57
C PRO A 266 1.83 1.36 -8.24
N HIS A 267 1.73 1.07 -6.96
CA HIS A 267 0.97 -0.07 -6.47
C HIS A 267 -0.50 0.38 -6.36
N PHE A 268 -1.40 -0.28 -7.12
CA PHE A 268 -2.67 0.32 -7.54
C PHE A 268 -3.76 0.38 -6.46
N GLU A 269 -3.58 -0.21 -5.28
CA GLU A 269 -4.53 -0.07 -4.19
C GLU A 269 -4.71 1.38 -3.74
N LYS A 270 -5.93 1.75 -3.36
CA LYS A 270 -6.28 3.08 -2.84
C LYS A 270 -6.89 2.95 -1.45
N MET A 271 -6.20 3.53 -0.46
CA MET A 271 -6.62 3.49 0.94
C MET A 271 -7.41 4.74 1.31
N SER A 272 -8.45 4.57 2.13
CA SER A 272 -9.22 5.70 2.65
C SER A 272 -8.35 6.64 3.48
N TYR A 273 -7.54 6.12 4.40
CA TYR A 273 -6.68 6.93 5.27
C TYR A 273 -5.59 7.68 4.52
N ASP A 274 -4.95 7.09 3.50
CA ASP A 274 -3.95 7.78 2.68
C ASP A 274 -4.58 8.97 1.94
N ASN A 275 -5.77 8.76 1.39
CA ASN A 275 -6.48 9.80 0.65
C ASN A 275 -7.04 10.90 1.56
N SER A 276 -7.45 10.60 2.80
CA SER A 276 -7.87 11.60 3.76
C SER A 276 -6.72 12.53 4.16
N GLU A 277 -5.55 11.98 4.46
CA GLU A 277 -4.36 12.76 4.79
C GLU A 277 -3.87 13.60 3.60
N LEU A 278 -3.87 13.03 2.40
CA LEU A 278 -3.51 13.76 1.19
C LEU A 278 -4.52 14.86 0.87
N LEU A 279 -5.83 14.64 1.06
CA LEU A 279 -6.86 15.66 0.92
C LEU A 279 -6.53 16.89 1.80
N LYS A 280 -6.18 16.65 3.06
CA LYS A 280 -5.74 17.70 3.98
C LYS A 280 -4.51 18.44 3.45
N ASN A 281 -3.48 17.71 2.96
CA ASN A 281 -2.27 18.32 2.43
C ASN A 281 -2.56 19.22 1.21
N TYR A 282 -3.37 18.75 0.24
CA TYR A 282 -3.73 19.53 -0.94
C TYR A 282 -4.55 20.78 -0.59
N LEU A 283 -5.47 20.69 0.37
CA LEU A 283 -6.24 21.86 0.84
C LEU A 283 -5.34 22.87 1.55
N HIS A 284 -4.42 22.45 2.40
CA HIS A 284 -3.46 23.34 3.05
C HIS A 284 -2.53 23.99 2.03
N ALA A 285 -2.00 23.22 1.09
CA ALA A 285 -1.15 23.75 0.04
C ALA A 285 -1.90 24.77 -0.83
N ALA A 286 -3.15 24.51 -1.20
CA ALA A 286 -3.98 25.45 -1.97
C ALA A 286 -4.19 26.79 -1.26
N GLN A 287 -4.20 26.80 0.08
CA GLN A 287 -4.33 28.04 0.86
C GLN A 287 -3.03 28.83 0.99
N LEU A 288 -1.89 28.15 0.93
CA LEU A 288 -0.57 28.73 1.21
C LEU A 288 0.22 29.06 -0.06
N SER A 289 -0.06 28.37 -1.15
CA SER A 289 0.64 28.49 -2.44
C SER A 289 0.12 29.66 -3.26
N GLU A 290 1.04 30.38 -3.89
CA GLU A 290 0.73 31.37 -4.91
C GLU A 290 0.83 30.80 -6.35
N LYS A 291 1.18 29.50 -6.46
CA LYS A 291 1.30 28.83 -7.76
C LYS A 291 -0.08 28.50 -8.32
N HIS A 292 -0.23 28.70 -9.61
CA HIS A 292 -1.40 28.28 -10.39
C HIS A 292 -0.92 27.36 -11.51
N ASP A 293 -1.07 26.06 -11.30
CA ASP A 293 -0.81 25.03 -12.32
C ASP A 293 -2.17 24.55 -12.87
N TRP A 294 -2.37 24.64 -14.17
CA TRP A 294 -3.63 24.25 -14.81
C TRP A 294 -3.81 22.74 -14.84
N GLU A 295 -2.69 22.02 -14.99
CA GLU A 295 -2.71 20.57 -15.12
C GLU A 295 -2.74 19.84 -13.78
N ALA A 296 -2.21 20.47 -12.73
CA ALA A 296 -2.09 19.88 -11.40
C ALA A 296 -2.49 20.87 -10.30
N SER A 297 -3.66 21.51 -10.46
CA SER A 297 -4.23 22.41 -9.46
C SER A 297 -4.46 21.65 -8.14
N PHE A 298 -3.93 22.18 -7.03
CA PHE A 298 -4.12 21.58 -5.71
C PHE A 298 -5.60 21.53 -5.31
N THR A 299 -6.38 22.55 -5.68
CA THR A 299 -7.82 22.56 -5.41
C THR A 299 -8.56 21.50 -6.21
N ASP A 300 -8.25 21.34 -7.50
CA ASP A 300 -8.93 20.37 -8.36
C ASP A 300 -8.53 18.93 -7.95
N THR A 301 -7.26 18.73 -7.56
CA THR A 301 -6.80 17.44 -7.02
C THR A 301 -7.55 17.10 -5.72
N ALA A 302 -7.68 18.04 -4.80
CA ALA A 302 -8.45 17.86 -3.57
C ALA A 302 -9.92 17.53 -3.87
N GLN A 303 -10.55 18.24 -4.80
CA GLN A 303 -11.94 17.98 -5.22
C GLN A 303 -12.09 16.58 -5.83
N SER A 304 -11.13 16.15 -6.64
CA SER A 304 -11.14 14.83 -7.26
C SER A 304 -10.96 13.69 -6.26
N ILE A 305 -10.16 13.89 -5.19
CA ILE A 305 -10.11 12.95 -4.06
C ILE A 305 -11.50 12.78 -3.44
N VAL A 306 -12.19 13.90 -3.14
CA VAL A 306 -13.54 13.87 -2.57
C VAL A 306 -14.52 13.13 -3.49
N MET A 307 -14.46 13.41 -4.81
CA MET A 307 -15.34 12.76 -5.78
C MET A 307 -15.09 11.25 -5.86
N TRP A 308 -13.84 10.82 -5.82
CA TRP A 308 -13.52 9.40 -5.77
C TRP A 308 -14.02 8.74 -4.48
N VAL A 309 -13.80 9.35 -3.31
CA VAL A 309 -14.29 8.83 -2.02
C VAL A 309 -15.81 8.66 -2.03
N ILE A 310 -16.53 9.67 -2.50
CA ILE A 310 -18.00 9.63 -2.58
C ILE A 310 -18.48 8.53 -3.55
N SER A 311 -17.83 8.39 -4.71
CA SER A 311 -18.30 7.47 -5.74
C SER A 311 -17.91 6.00 -5.50
N VAL A 312 -16.82 5.74 -4.75
CA VAL A 312 -16.26 4.39 -4.59
C VAL A 312 -16.33 3.90 -3.15
N LEU A 313 -16.03 4.75 -2.17
CA LEU A 313 -15.91 4.33 -0.77
C LEU A 313 -17.12 4.70 0.10
N SER A 314 -18.04 5.57 -0.35
CA SER A 314 -19.17 5.97 0.48
C SER A 314 -20.22 4.87 0.61
N ASP A 315 -20.67 4.61 1.83
CA ASP A 315 -21.92 3.85 2.09
C ASP A 315 -23.08 4.85 2.12
N GLU A 316 -23.76 4.99 0.99
CA GLU A 316 -24.88 5.93 0.85
C GLU A 316 -26.09 5.53 1.71
N GLU A 317 -26.23 4.26 2.06
CA GLU A 317 -27.39 3.73 2.80
C GLU A 317 -27.21 3.91 4.31
N ASN A 318 -26.02 3.57 4.84
CA ASN A 318 -25.77 3.53 6.28
C ASN A 318 -24.89 4.67 6.75
N GLY A 319 -24.23 5.38 5.85
CA GLY A 319 -23.26 6.43 6.12
C GLY A 319 -21.87 5.88 6.42
N GLY A 320 -20.86 6.73 6.31
CA GLY A 320 -19.45 6.38 6.50
C GLY A 320 -18.74 5.98 5.23
N PHE A 321 -17.45 5.65 5.38
CA PHE A 321 -16.56 5.34 4.26
C PHE A 321 -15.92 3.96 4.45
N TYR A 322 -15.88 3.20 3.37
CA TYR A 322 -15.21 1.91 3.28
C TYR A 322 -13.68 2.05 3.37
N ALA A 323 -13.00 0.95 3.72
CA ALA A 323 -11.57 0.96 4.02
C ALA A 323 -10.68 1.22 2.81
N SER A 324 -10.92 0.54 1.70
CA SER A 324 -10.02 0.58 0.54
C SER A 324 -10.66 0.07 -0.74
N GLN A 325 -10.04 0.41 -1.86
CA GLN A 325 -10.21 -0.24 -3.16
C GLN A 325 -8.93 -1.01 -3.48
N ASP A 326 -9.06 -2.29 -3.83
CA ASP A 326 -7.94 -3.17 -4.17
C ASP A 326 -7.23 -2.71 -5.46
N ALA A 327 -6.00 -3.20 -5.66
CA ALA A 327 -5.25 -3.00 -6.89
C ALA A 327 -5.89 -3.76 -8.07
N ASP A 328 -6.33 -4.98 -7.82
CA ASP A 328 -6.63 -6.00 -8.79
C ASP A 328 -8.05 -6.54 -8.64
N TYR A 329 -8.61 -7.08 -9.71
CA TYR A 329 -9.84 -7.85 -9.67
C TYR A 329 -9.59 -9.37 -9.63
N SER A 330 -8.37 -9.82 -9.96
CA SER A 330 -7.91 -11.21 -9.90
C SER A 330 -6.40 -11.27 -9.68
N LEU A 331 -5.87 -12.43 -9.31
CA LEU A 331 -4.44 -12.62 -9.05
C LEU A 331 -3.55 -12.60 -10.30
N GLU A 332 -4.12 -12.74 -11.49
CA GLU A 332 -3.40 -12.61 -12.76
C GLU A 332 -3.37 -11.15 -13.26
N ASP A 333 -4.13 -10.28 -12.62
CA ASP A 333 -4.18 -8.85 -12.88
C ASP A 333 -3.02 -8.13 -12.16
N ASP A 334 -2.53 -7.05 -12.74
CA ASP A 334 -1.56 -6.14 -12.13
C ASP A 334 -1.92 -4.71 -12.56
N GLY A 335 -3.04 -4.22 -12.05
CA GLY A 335 -3.56 -2.89 -12.31
C GLY A 335 -4.24 -2.72 -13.69
N ASP A 336 -4.75 -3.78 -14.29
CA ASP A 336 -5.40 -3.74 -15.62
C ASP A 336 -6.62 -2.81 -15.65
N TYR A 337 -7.31 -2.66 -14.51
CA TYR A 337 -8.42 -1.71 -14.41
C TYR A 337 -7.96 -0.26 -14.63
N PHE A 338 -6.78 0.10 -14.15
CA PHE A 338 -6.26 1.47 -14.16
C PHE A 338 -5.42 1.80 -15.40
N THR A 339 -4.80 0.79 -16.01
CA THR A 339 -3.85 0.94 -17.12
C THR A 339 -4.50 0.82 -18.50
N TRP A 340 -3.83 1.32 -19.54
CA TRP A 340 -4.36 1.39 -20.89
C TRP A 340 -3.35 0.96 -21.94
N THR A 341 -3.80 0.17 -22.92
CA THR A 341 -3.02 -0.01 -24.14
C THR A 341 -3.34 1.12 -25.12
N LEU A 342 -2.41 1.40 -26.03
CA LEU A 342 -2.63 2.35 -27.12
C LEU A 342 -3.86 1.97 -27.98
N GLU A 343 -4.09 0.68 -28.18
CA GLU A 343 -5.26 0.18 -28.92
C GLU A 343 -6.58 0.46 -28.17
N GLU A 344 -6.63 0.26 -26.85
CA GLU A 344 -7.80 0.57 -26.02
C GLU A 344 -8.13 2.06 -26.07
N VAL A 345 -7.10 2.94 -26.00
CA VAL A 345 -7.29 4.39 -26.09
C VAL A 345 -7.88 4.75 -27.47
N ARG A 346 -7.31 4.24 -28.56
CA ARG A 346 -7.78 4.49 -29.93
C ARG A 346 -9.17 3.92 -30.21
N ALA A 347 -9.53 2.82 -29.57
CA ALA A 347 -10.87 2.25 -29.69
C ALA A 347 -11.95 3.07 -28.95
N ALA A 348 -11.58 3.72 -27.87
CA ALA A 348 -12.50 4.52 -27.06
C ALA A 348 -12.71 5.95 -27.61
N LEU A 349 -11.76 6.48 -28.40
CA LEU A 349 -11.65 7.90 -28.76
C LEU A 349 -11.68 8.11 -30.28
N THR A 350 -12.00 9.34 -30.66
CA THR A 350 -11.76 9.80 -32.05
C THR A 350 -10.26 9.96 -32.32
N PRO A 351 -9.81 9.95 -33.59
CA PRO A 351 -8.38 10.16 -33.91
C PRO A 351 -7.79 11.46 -33.33
N GLU A 352 -8.56 12.53 -33.27
CA GLU A 352 -8.15 13.80 -32.68
C GLU A 352 -7.99 13.72 -31.16
N GLU A 353 -8.97 13.15 -30.47
CA GLU A 353 -8.93 12.95 -29.02
C GLU A 353 -7.78 11.99 -28.64
N SER A 354 -7.61 10.87 -29.37
CA SER A 354 -6.48 9.95 -29.17
C SER A 354 -5.14 10.67 -29.27
N ARG A 355 -4.97 11.52 -30.28
CA ARG A 355 -3.72 12.24 -30.44
C ARG A 355 -3.39 13.18 -29.28
N VAL A 356 -4.40 13.86 -28.73
CA VAL A 356 -4.23 14.70 -27.52
C VAL A 356 -3.87 13.84 -26.32
N ILE A 357 -4.58 12.74 -26.09
CA ILE A 357 -4.33 11.82 -24.96
C ILE A 357 -2.96 11.15 -25.08
N GLU A 358 -2.57 10.68 -26.27
CA GLU A 358 -1.24 10.11 -26.53
C GLU A 358 -0.11 11.11 -26.18
N LEU A 359 -0.28 12.39 -26.47
CA LEU A 359 0.69 13.41 -26.12
C LEU A 359 0.66 13.80 -24.65
N TYR A 360 -0.55 13.94 -24.08
CA TYR A 360 -0.75 14.42 -22.71
C TYR A 360 -0.30 13.39 -21.67
N TYR A 361 -0.66 12.12 -21.88
CA TYR A 361 -0.36 11.03 -20.97
C TYR A 361 0.78 10.11 -21.42
N ASP A 362 1.50 10.45 -22.48
CA ASP A 362 2.61 9.67 -23.04
C ASP A 362 2.23 8.22 -23.36
N VAL A 363 1.00 8.01 -23.89
CA VAL A 363 0.52 6.66 -24.22
C VAL A 363 1.17 6.18 -25.52
N GLU A 364 1.95 5.11 -25.43
CA GLU A 364 2.71 4.51 -26.50
C GLU A 364 2.39 3.02 -26.69
N ALA A 365 2.94 2.40 -27.74
CA ALA A 365 2.83 0.96 -27.97
C ALA A 365 3.56 0.13 -26.90
N HIS A 366 4.54 0.73 -26.23
CA HIS A 366 5.24 0.19 -25.09
C HIS A 366 5.07 1.15 -23.89
N GLY A 367 4.36 0.68 -22.88
CA GLY A 367 4.15 1.38 -21.62
C GLY A 367 5.07 0.89 -20.50
N GLU A 368 4.68 1.17 -19.28
CA GLU A 368 5.52 1.01 -18.09
C GLU A 368 5.34 -0.32 -17.37
N MET A 369 4.30 -1.10 -17.69
CA MET A 369 3.97 -2.30 -16.93
C MET A 369 4.83 -3.49 -17.34
N HIS A 370 5.56 -4.08 -16.37
CA HIS A 370 6.51 -5.17 -16.61
C HIS A 370 5.84 -6.47 -17.07
N HIS A 371 4.68 -6.80 -16.51
CA HIS A 371 3.94 -8.03 -16.82
C HIS A 371 3.29 -7.95 -18.21
N ASN A 372 2.90 -6.75 -18.64
CA ASN A 372 2.32 -6.47 -19.95
C ASN A 372 2.86 -5.15 -20.51
N PRO A 373 3.96 -5.19 -21.29
CA PRO A 373 4.60 -3.98 -21.82
C PRO A 373 3.73 -3.12 -22.75
N ALA A 374 2.55 -3.60 -23.19
CA ALA A 374 1.62 -2.79 -23.96
C ALA A 374 0.74 -1.87 -23.05
N LYS A 375 0.74 -2.09 -21.73
CA LYS A 375 -0.04 -1.30 -20.77
C LYS A 375 0.72 -0.06 -20.30
N ASN A 376 0.07 1.09 -20.42
CA ASN A 376 0.58 2.39 -20.00
C ASN A 376 -0.15 2.83 -18.72
N VAL A 377 0.60 3.42 -17.81
CA VAL A 377 0.06 4.18 -16.68
C VAL A 377 -0.19 5.61 -17.15
N LEU A 378 -1.34 6.17 -16.84
CA LEU A 378 -1.63 7.57 -17.21
C LEU A 378 -0.91 8.53 -16.26
N TRP A 379 -0.06 9.40 -16.81
CA TRP A 379 0.64 10.46 -16.07
C TRP A 379 0.82 11.70 -16.97
N ILE A 380 0.82 12.89 -16.39
CA ILE A 380 0.90 14.13 -17.17
C ILE A 380 2.35 14.34 -17.65
N ALA A 381 2.58 14.03 -18.91
CA ALA A 381 3.90 14.13 -19.55
C ALA A 381 4.14 15.52 -20.15
N ARG A 382 3.12 16.12 -20.76
CA ARG A 382 3.20 17.44 -21.43
C ARG A 382 2.07 18.35 -20.97
N GLY A 383 2.37 19.64 -20.89
CA GLY A 383 1.37 20.67 -20.59
C GLY A 383 0.53 21.06 -21.81
N PHE A 384 -0.59 21.75 -21.54
CA PHE A 384 -1.55 22.14 -22.58
C PHE A 384 -0.94 23.08 -23.64
N GLU A 385 -0.10 24.04 -23.22
CA GLU A 385 0.58 24.95 -24.15
C GLU A 385 1.57 24.22 -25.07
N GLU A 386 2.29 23.23 -24.57
CA GLU A 386 3.21 22.43 -25.37
C GLU A 386 2.44 21.63 -26.43
N ILE A 387 1.35 20.98 -26.05
CA ILE A 387 0.50 20.22 -26.96
C ILE A 387 -0.17 21.15 -27.97
N ALA A 388 -0.62 22.32 -27.55
CA ALA A 388 -1.19 23.34 -28.43
C ALA A 388 -0.21 23.77 -29.51
N GLN A 389 1.07 23.95 -29.18
CA GLN A 389 2.13 24.24 -30.13
C GLN A 389 2.38 23.06 -31.09
N ILE A 390 2.43 21.83 -30.59
CA ILE A 390 2.66 20.63 -31.43
C ILE A 390 1.52 20.42 -32.42
N LEU A 391 0.27 20.68 -32.01
CA LEU A 391 -0.91 20.44 -32.83
C LEU A 391 -1.39 21.67 -33.59
N GLU A 392 -0.70 22.81 -33.46
CA GLU A 392 -1.05 24.09 -34.06
C GLU A 392 -2.50 24.53 -33.72
N ARG A 393 -2.87 24.44 -32.41
CA ARG A 393 -4.18 24.72 -31.85
C ARG A 393 -4.11 25.70 -30.70
N ASP A 394 -5.27 26.20 -30.29
CA ASP A 394 -5.42 26.96 -29.06
C ASP A 394 -5.36 26.05 -27.82
N ALA A 395 -4.77 26.51 -26.73
CA ALA A 395 -4.63 25.72 -25.51
C ALA A 395 -5.99 25.34 -24.89
N TRP A 396 -7.00 26.22 -25.00
CA TRP A 396 -8.37 25.94 -24.52
C TRP A 396 -9.08 24.85 -25.35
N ASP A 397 -8.77 24.74 -26.65
CA ASP A 397 -9.24 23.63 -27.47
C ASP A 397 -8.65 22.30 -26.96
N ILE A 398 -7.36 22.28 -26.60
CA ILE A 398 -6.70 21.11 -26.05
C ILE A 398 -7.33 20.69 -24.73
N VAL A 399 -7.57 21.63 -23.81
CA VAL A 399 -8.29 21.37 -22.54
C VAL A 399 -9.67 20.77 -22.78
N THR A 400 -10.41 21.30 -23.73
CA THR A 400 -11.77 20.82 -24.07
C THR A 400 -11.73 19.42 -24.67
N ILE A 401 -10.82 19.16 -25.61
CA ILE A 401 -10.63 17.84 -26.24
C ILE A 401 -10.22 16.79 -25.19
N LYS A 402 -9.26 17.13 -24.33
CA LYS A 402 -8.80 16.27 -23.22
C LYS A 402 -9.95 15.92 -22.29
N SER A 403 -10.72 16.87 -21.83
CA SER A 403 -11.85 16.63 -20.91
C SER A 403 -12.91 15.71 -21.53
N ASN A 404 -13.24 15.90 -22.80
CA ASN A 404 -14.17 15.03 -23.52
C ASN A 404 -13.61 13.62 -23.71
N ALA A 405 -12.32 13.50 -23.98
CA ALA A 405 -11.62 12.21 -24.13
C ALA A 405 -11.62 11.43 -22.81
N GLU A 406 -11.28 12.09 -21.68
CA GLU A 406 -11.28 11.47 -20.36
C GLU A 406 -12.67 10.96 -19.95
N ALA A 407 -13.72 11.72 -20.24
CA ALA A 407 -15.09 11.28 -19.98
C ALA A 407 -15.43 9.99 -20.75
N LYS A 408 -14.96 9.85 -22.02
CA LYS A 408 -15.12 8.62 -22.81
C LYS A 408 -14.26 7.48 -22.29
N MET A 409 -13.01 7.74 -21.94
CA MET A 409 -12.12 6.75 -21.33
C MET A 409 -12.70 6.26 -20.00
N MET A 410 -13.17 7.15 -19.14
CA MET A 410 -13.82 6.77 -17.88
C MET A 410 -15.04 5.87 -18.14
N LYS A 411 -15.89 6.22 -19.12
CA LYS A 411 -17.02 5.38 -19.51
C LYS A 411 -16.58 3.99 -20.00
N ALA A 412 -15.50 3.90 -20.75
CA ALA A 412 -14.95 2.62 -21.21
C ALA A 412 -14.35 1.82 -20.05
N ARG A 413 -13.62 2.48 -19.12
CA ARG A 413 -13.07 1.84 -17.92
C ARG A 413 -14.15 1.23 -17.03
N LEU A 414 -15.28 1.88 -16.85
CA LEU A 414 -16.42 1.38 -16.07
C LEU A 414 -17.07 0.09 -16.64
N GLN A 415 -16.69 -0.32 -17.86
CA GLN A 415 -17.11 -1.61 -18.42
C GLN A 415 -16.15 -2.75 -18.08
N ARG A 416 -14.99 -2.45 -17.51
CA ARG A 416 -14.00 -3.44 -17.08
C ARG A 416 -14.42 -4.08 -15.75
N PRO A 417 -13.98 -5.32 -15.45
CA PRO A 417 -14.07 -5.84 -14.09
C PRO A 417 -13.45 -4.87 -13.10
N THR A 418 -14.18 -4.53 -12.04
CA THR A 418 -13.71 -3.56 -11.04
C THR A 418 -12.93 -4.25 -9.93
N PRO A 419 -11.85 -3.64 -9.42
CA PRO A 419 -11.19 -4.11 -8.21
C PRO A 419 -12.16 -4.20 -7.03
N PHE A 420 -11.88 -5.13 -6.14
CA PHE A 420 -12.68 -5.32 -4.93
C PHE A 420 -12.62 -4.07 -4.04
N VAL A 421 -13.76 -3.74 -3.42
CA VAL A 421 -13.84 -2.69 -2.40
C VAL A 421 -14.03 -3.37 -1.05
N ASP A 422 -13.06 -3.19 -0.16
CA ASP A 422 -13.18 -3.63 1.23
C ASP A 422 -14.16 -2.74 1.98
N LYS A 423 -15.34 -3.28 2.24
CA LYS A 423 -16.44 -2.55 2.91
C LYS A 423 -16.31 -2.50 4.43
N THR A 424 -15.17 -2.84 4.98
CA THR A 424 -14.89 -2.63 6.40
C THR A 424 -14.88 -1.14 6.71
N MET A 425 -15.46 -0.76 7.84
CA MET A 425 -15.49 0.63 8.32
C MET A 425 -14.68 0.76 9.61
N TYR A 426 -13.50 1.31 9.52
CA TYR A 426 -12.69 1.62 10.69
C TYR A 426 -13.04 2.99 11.23
N VAL A 427 -13.42 3.07 12.50
CA VAL A 427 -13.79 4.35 13.15
C VAL A 427 -12.66 5.38 13.06
N ALA A 428 -11.41 4.94 13.27
CA ALA A 428 -10.25 5.82 13.17
C ALA A 428 -10.10 6.42 11.76
N TRP A 429 -10.23 5.59 10.70
CA TRP A 429 -10.09 6.07 9.32
C TRP A 429 -11.24 6.97 8.90
N ASN A 430 -12.46 6.67 9.35
CA ASN A 430 -13.63 7.53 9.12
C ASN A 430 -13.51 8.88 9.83
N ALA A 431 -12.86 8.93 10.98
CA ALA A 431 -12.64 10.17 11.73
C ALA A 431 -11.57 11.10 11.09
N MET A 432 -10.83 10.63 10.11
CA MET A 432 -9.82 11.42 9.37
C MET A 432 -10.44 12.21 8.21
N PHE A 433 -11.62 11.79 7.69
CA PHE A 433 -12.42 12.52 6.71
C PHE A 433 -13.33 13.55 7.40
#